data_07a15a0a9ccc66849174a7c62113f139
#
_entry.id   07a15a0a9ccc66849174a7c62113f139
#
_cell.length_a   1.000
_cell.length_b   1.000
_cell.length_c   1.000
_cell.angle_alpha   90.00
_cell.angle_beta   90.00
_cell.angle_gamma   90.00
#
_symmetry.space_group_name_H-M   'P 1'
#
loop_
_entity.id
_entity.type
_entity.pdbx_description
1 polymer ?
#
loop_
_entity_poly.entity_id
_entity_poly.type
_entity_poly.pdbx_seq_one_letter_code
_entity_poly.pdbx_strand_id
1 'polypeptide(L)'
;MQKPELLIFANIAAITYEEPKTAKTKFKAIGCTIVEFFDIDNAQAYLLKNNDGIHILSFRGTEVTEPSDILADLKAGKNIEAIGGKIHVGFKGEINKLWPAIEKAVSDINSLYVTGHSLGAAMATIASGRMQSKVLALVTFGSPRVGNKEYVNSLTVKHYRVQNNCDDVTKVPFLLMGFKHHGTHMYMNYYGAFRNLTAWQQIKDMVRSRVKAYTKGQKFLGAYDHMMDNYIAKLGKFGEE
;
A
#
# COMPACT_ATOMS: atom_id res chain seq x y z
N MET A 1 0.44 -9.48 12.83
CA MET A 1 -0.36 -9.93 11.68
C MET A 1 0.35 -11.09 11.01
N GLN A 2 -0.36 -12.17 10.78
CA GLN A 2 0.19 -13.38 10.17
C GLN A 2 -0.03 -13.37 8.65
N LYS A 3 0.59 -14.29 7.92
CA LYS A 3 0.48 -14.35 6.44
C LYS A 3 -0.94 -14.50 5.91
N PRO A 4 -1.82 -15.34 6.47
CA PRO A 4 -3.21 -15.45 5.99
C PRO A 4 -3.96 -14.12 6.07
N GLU A 5 -3.76 -13.34 7.13
CA GLU A 5 -4.35 -12.01 7.27
C GLU A 5 -3.81 -11.03 6.21
N LEU A 6 -2.50 -11.07 5.91
CA LEU A 6 -1.88 -10.25 4.87
C LEU A 6 -2.42 -10.59 3.48
N LEU A 7 -2.71 -11.87 3.21
CA LEU A 7 -3.30 -12.30 1.93
C LEU A 7 -4.72 -11.73 1.74
N ILE A 8 -5.52 -11.65 2.81
CA ILE A 8 -6.85 -11.01 2.76
C ILE A 8 -6.71 -9.55 2.38
N PHE A 9 -5.82 -8.79 3.04
CA PHE A 9 -5.58 -7.38 2.70
C PHE A 9 -4.99 -7.19 1.31
N ALA A 10 -4.15 -8.12 0.82
CA ALA A 10 -3.64 -8.09 -0.54
C ALA A 10 -4.77 -8.27 -1.57
N ASN A 11 -5.68 -9.21 -1.34
CA ASN A 11 -6.85 -9.38 -2.19
C ASN A 11 -7.76 -8.14 -2.16
N ILE A 12 -7.99 -7.54 -0.97
CA ILE A 12 -8.78 -6.31 -0.86
C ILE A 12 -8.12 -5.20 -1.69
N ALA A 13 -6.81 -4.98 -1.53
CA ALA A 13 -6.08 -3.96 -2.28
C ALA A 13 -6.10 -4.20 -3.80
N ALA A 14 -6.06 -5.46 -4.24
CA ALA A 14 -6.18 -5.81 -5.66
C ALA A 14 -7.61 -5.55 -6.20
N ILE A 15 -8.64 -5.99 -5.48
CA ILE A 15 -10.03 -5.80 -5.89
C ILE A 15 -10.40 -4.30 -5.94
N THR A 16 -9.71 -3.46 -5.16
CA THR A 16 -9.93 -2.01 -5.16
C THR A 16 -9.65 -1.34 -6.52
N TYR A 17 -8.92 -2.00 -7.42
CA TYR A 17 -8.72 -1.54 -8.80
C TYR A 17 -9.91 -1.80 -9.73
N GLU A 18 -10.85 -2.63 -9.31
CA GLU A 18 -12.01 -2.99 -10.12
C GLU A 18 -13.15 -1.97 -10.00
N GLU A 19 -13.92 -1.85 -11.07
CA GLU A 19 -15.16 -1.07 -11.07
C GLU A 19 -16.19 -1.62 -10.09
N PRO A 20 -17.06 -0.80 -9.49
CA PRO A 20 -17.97 -1.20 -8.40
C PRO A 20 -18.82 -2.43 -8.68
N LYS A 21 -19.25 -2.61 -9.93
CA LYS A 21 -20.05 -3.78 -10.33
C LYS A 21 -19.27 -5.10 -10.18
N THR A 22 -18.02 -5.12 -10.65
CA THR A 22 -17.12 -6.28 -10.56
C THR A 22 -16.61 -6.44 -9.14
N ALA A 23 -16.16 -5.34 -8.52
CA ALA A 23 -15.65 -5.30 -7.16
C ALA A 23 -16.65 -5.90 -6.15
N LYS A 24 -17.93 -5.58 -6.27
CA LYS A 24 -18.99 -6.08 -5.38
C LYS A 24 -19.00 -7.62 -5.29
N THR A 25 -18.92 -8.29 -6.44
CA THR A 25 -18.90 -9.76 -6.48
C THR A 25 -17.62 -10.32 -5.88
N LYS A 26 -16.47 -9.73 -6.21
CA LYS A 26 -15.15 -10.16 -5.72
C LYS A 26 -15.00 -9.91 -4.21
N PHE A 27 -15.43 -8.75 -3.70
CA PHE A 27 -15.43 -8.47 -2.26
C PHE A 27 -16.32 -9.44 -1.48
N LYS A 28 -17.53 -9.73 -2.01
CA LYS A 28 -18.43 -10.70 -1.39
C LYS A 28 -17.80 -12.09 -1.29
N ALA A 29 -17.04 -12.51 -2.30
CA ALA A 29 -16.37 -13.81 -2.31
C ALA A 29 -15.29 -13.95 -1.22
N ILE A 30 -14.70 -12.82 -0.77
CA ILE A 30 -13.73 -12.80 0.33
C ILE A 30 -14.33 -12.32 1.67
N GLY A 31 -15.66 -12.36 1.81
CA GLY A 31 -16.35 -12.04 3.05
C GLY A 31 -16.43 -10.54 3.38
N CYS A 32 -16.38 -9.66 2.36
CA CYS A 32 -16.53 -8.22 2.51
C CYS A 32 -17.74 -7.70 1.74
N THR A 33 -18.38 -6.66 2.27
CA THR A 33 -19.45 -5.91 1.61
C THR A 33 -19.04 -4.45 1.43
N ILE A 34 -19.41 -3.85 0.30
CA ILE A 34 -19.18 -2.42 0.06
C ILE A 34 -20.20 -1.63 0.90
N VAL A 35 -19.70 -0.74 1.77
CA VAL A 35 -20.48 0.25 2.51
C VAL A 35 -20.61 1.52 1.66
N GLU A 36 -19.48 2.00 1.13
CA GLU A 36 -19.43 3.19 0.28
C GLU A 36 -18.29 3.10 -0.73
N PHE A 37 -18.50 3.66 -1.91
CA PHE A 37 -17.48 3.83 -2.94
C PHE A 37 -17.27 5.33 -3.17
N PHE A 38 -16.03 5.75 -3.08
CA PHE A 38 -15.62 7.12 -3.34
C PHE A 38 -14.92 7.21 -4.69
N ASP A 39 -15.37 8.13 -5.54
CA ASP A 39 -14.77 8.45 -6.84
C ASP A 39 -14.86 9.96 -7.06
N ILE A 40 -13.74 10.65 -6.85
CA ILE A 40 -13.67 12.11 -6.95
C ILE A 40 -12.39 12.48 -7.68
N ASP A 41 -12.52 13.10 -8.84
CA ASP A 41 -11.41 13.54 -9.69
C ASP A 41 -10.38 12.42 -9.96
N ASN A 42 -10.87 11.22 -10.29
CA ASN A 42 -10.12 9.98 -10.53
C ASN A 42 -9.38 9.41 -9.29
N ALA A 43 -9.50 10.01 -8.12
CA ALA A 43 -9.09 9.37 -6.88
C ALA A 43 -10.22 8.46 -6.39
N GLN A 44 -9.88 7.20 -6.04
CA GLN A 44 -10.89 6.21 -5.69
C GLN A 44 -10.55 5.47 -4.40
N ALA A 45 -11.58 5.13 -3.62
CA ALA A 45 -11.47 4.30 -2.43
C ALA A 45 -12.77 3.54 -2.16
N TYR A 46 -12.67 2.43 -1.45
CA TYR A 46 -13.80 1.66 -0.94
C TYR A 46 -13.80 1.66 0.59
N LEU A 47 -14.93 1.98 1.19
CA LEU A 47 -15.22 1.64 2.57
C LEU A 47 -15.97 0.31 2.57
N LEU A 48 -15.39 -0.70 3.20
CA LEU A 48 -15.90 -2.07 3.26
C LEU A 48 -16.29 -2.42 4.69
N LYS A 49 -17.09 -3.47 4.83
CA LYS A 49 -17.37 -4.13 6.10
C LYS A 49 -17.19 -5.64 5.93
N ASN A 50 -16.39 -6.28 6.79
CA ASN A 50 -16.20 -7.73 6.76
C ASN A 50 -17.33 -8.47 7.50
N ASN A 51 -17.32 -9.80 7.44
CA ASN A 51 -18.33 -10.64 8.09
C ASN A 51 -18.36 -10.49 9.62
N ASP A 52 -17.24 -10.06 10.24
CA ASP A 52 -17.15 -9.80 11.69
C ASP A 52 -17.66 -8.39 12.05
N GLY A 53 -18.15 -7.63 11.08
CA GLY A 53 -18.65 -6.29 11.28
C GLY A 53 -17.57 -5.20 11.33
N ILE A 54 -16.31 -5.53 11.09
CA ILE A 54 -15.18 -4.59 11.12
C ILE A 54 -15.07 -3.85 9.78
N HIS A 55 -14.88 -2.52 9.85
CA HIS A 55 -14.71 -1.71 8.67
C HIS A 55 -13.28 -1.76 8.13
N ILE A 56 -13.14 -1.64 6.80
CA ILE A 56 -11.85 -1.59 6.10
C ILE A 56 -11.93 -0.50 5.05
N LEU A 57 -11.03 0.48 5.12
CA LEU A 57 -10.89 1.52 4.11
C LEU A 57 -9.74 1.16 3.18
N SER A 58 -10.02 1.00 1.90
CA SER A 58 -9.05 0.59 0.87
C SER A 58 -8.94 1.64 -0.22
N PHE A 59 -7.71 2.08 -0.49
CA PHE A 59 -7.41 3.10 -1.49
C PHE A 59 -6.88 2.47 -2.77
N ARG A 60 -7.43 2.89 -3.92
CA ARG A 60 -6.94 2.52 -5.24
C ARG A 60 -5.63 3.24 -5.53
N GLY A 61 -4.65 2.52 -6.08
CA GLY A 61 -3.48 3.13 -6.69
C GLY A 61 -3.76 3.57 -8.13
N THR A 62 -2.75 4.14 -8.78
CA THR A 62 -2.80 4.41 -10.23
C THR A 62 -2.58 3.10 -10.99
N GLU A 63 -3.37 2.87 -12.04
CA GLU A 63 -3.05 1.83 -13.03
C GLU A 63 -1.82 2.27 -13.81
N VAL A 64 -0.73 1.59 -13.58
CA VAL A 64 0.53 1.90 -14.24
C VAL A 64 0.84 0.80 -15.21
N THR A 65 0.81 1.13 -16.48
CA THR A 65 1.28 0.24 -17.56
C THR A 65 2.80 0.13 -17.54
N GLU A 66 3.49 1.19 -17.07
CA GLU A 66 4.95 1.21 -16.92
C GLU A 66 5.34 1.82 -15.55
N PRO A 67 6.13 1.14 -14.73
CA PRO A 67 6.62 1.68 -13.43
C PRO A 67 7.46 2.95 -13.56
N SER A 68 8.03 3.20 -14.74
CA SER A 68 8.68 4.47 -15.10
C SER A 68 7.73 5.66 -14.94
N ASP A 69 6.43 5.47 -15.18
CA ASP A 69 5.44 6.53 -15.12
C ASP A 69 5.15 6.96 -13.68
N ILE A 70 5.11 6.00 -12.73
CA ILE A 70 5.05 6.34 -11.29
C ILE A 70 6.28 7.17 -10.89
N LEU A 71 7.45 6.80 -11.40
CA LEU A 71 8.69 7.50 -11.08
C LEU A 71 8.71 8.92 -11.66
N ALA A 72 8.13 9.12 -12.85
CA ALA A 72 8.06 10.43 -13.52
C ALA A 72 7.05 11.36 -12.85
N ASP A 73 5.92 10.83 -12.36
CA ASP A 73 4.85 11.59 -11.69
C ASP A 73 5.20 11.94 -10.23
N LEU A 74 6.20 11.32 -9.63
CA LEU A 74 6.70 11.63 -8.30
C LEU A 74 7.55 12.91 -8.30
N LYS A 75 6.96 14.05 -8.73
CA LYS A 75 7.59 15.35 -8.61
C LYS A 75 7.93 15.64 -7.15
N ALA A 76 9.19 15.95 -6.90
CA ALA A 76 9.74 16.13 -5.57
C ALA A 76 9.28 17.44 -4.94
N GLY A 77 8.11 17.42 -4.32
CA GLY A 77 7.64 18.51 -3.47
C GLY A 77 7.19 17.95 -2.13
N LYS A 78 7.30 18.76 -1.06
CA LYS A 78 6.79 18.44 0.27
C LYS A 78 5.82 19.51 0.75
N ASN A 79 4.73 19.09 1.37
CA ASN A 79 3.75 19.97 1.99
C ASN A 79 3.54 19.59 3.46
N ILE A 80 3.17 20.54 4.28
CA ILE A 80 2.93 20.34 5.72
C ILE A 80 1.63 19.54 5.90
N GLU A 81 1.64 18.60 6.84
CA GLU A 81 0.47 17.83 7.26
C GLU A 81 0.05 18.22 8.69
N ALA A 82 -1.26 18.11 8.98
CA ALA A 82 -1.85 18.55 10.26
C ALA A 82 -1.28 17.83 11.49
N ILE A 83 -0.87 16.56 11.36
CA ILE A 83 -0.26 15.79 12.45
C ILE A 83 1.21 16.12 12.69
N GLY A 84 1.77 17.05 11.93
CA GLY A 84 3.17 17.44 11.96
C GLY A 84 3.99 16.86 10.81
N GLY A 85 5.13 17.51 10.53
CA GLY A 85 6.04 17.11 9.46
C GLY A 85 5.55 17.44 8.05
N LYS A 86 6.22 16.86 7.06
CA LYS A 86 5.98 17.14 5.64
C LYS A 86 5.79 15.84 4.86
N ILE A 87 4.78 15.81 3.99
CA ILE A 87 4.47 14.71 3.08
C ILE A 87 4.65 15.12 1.63
N HIS A 88 4.69 14.14 0.73
CA HIS A 88 4.78 14.36 -0.71
C HIS A 88 3.55 15.11 -1.23
N VAL A 89 3.77 16.17 -2.02
CA VAL A 89 2.69 17.06 -2.52
C VAL A 89 1.65 16.30 -3.33
N GLY A 90 2.10 15.43 -4.25
CA GLY A 90 1.19 14.63 -5.08
C GLY A 90 0.32 13.71 -4.25
N PHE A 91 0.88 13.00 -3.27
CA PHE A 91 0.10 12.11 -2.40
C PHE A 91 -0.93 12.88 -1.56
N LYS A 92 -0.53 14.07 -1.06
CA LYS A 92 -1.45 14.98 -0.36
C LYS A 92 -2.58 15.46 -1.26
N GLY A 93 -2.27 15.79 -2.51
CA GLY A 93 -3.26 16.20 -3.50
C GLY A 93 -4.33 15.13 -3.70
N GLU A 94 -3.90 13.89 -3.93
CA GLU A 94 -4.82 12.78 -4.20
C GLU A 94 -5.74 12.45 -3.00
N ILE A 95 -5.18 12.33 -1.80
CA ILE A 95 -6.01 12.06 -0.61
C ILE A 95 -6.94 13.23 -0.28
N ASN A 96 -6.54 14.48 -0.53
CA ASN A 96 -7.37 15.65 -0.25
C ASN A 96 -8.65 15.70 -1.09
N LYS A 97 -8.65 15.14 -2.29
CA LYS A 97 -9.87 15.00 -3.11
C LYS A 97 -10.93 14.18 -2.38
N LEU A 98 -10.51 13.06 -1.78
CA LEU A 98 -11.40 12.09 -1.11
C LEU A 98 -11.70 12.45 0.35
N TRP A 99 -10.81 13.21 1.00
CA TRP A 99 -10.80 13.33 2.47
C TRP A 99 -12.11 13.83 3.06
N PRO A 100 -12.77 14.88 2.54
CA PRO A 100 -14.04 15.37 3.12
C PRO A 100 -15.15 14.31 3.13
N ALA A 101 -15.24 13.51 2.06
CA ALA A 101 -16.23 12.44 1.97
C ALA A 101 -15.88 11.27 2.91
N ILE A 102 -14.61 10.86 2.94
CA ILE A 102 -14.14 9.79 3.84
C ILE A 102 -14.32 10.19 5.30
N GLU A 103 -13.91 11.39 5.69
CA GLU A 103 -14.04 11.89 7.08
C GLU A 103 -15.49 11.84 7.56
N LYS A 104 -16.43 12.23 6.71
CA LYS A 104 -17.87 12.12 6.97
C LYS A 104 -18.31 10.66 7.11
N ALA A 105 -17.91 9.80 6.18
CA ALA A 105 -18.34 8.40 6.17
C ALA A 105 -17.81 7.59 7.35
N VAL A 106 -16.64 7.97 7.89
CA VAL A 106 -16.04 7.28 9.03
C VAL A 106 -16.32 7.97 10.38
N SER A 107 -17.17 9.01 10.41
CA SER A 107 -17.44 9.80 11.65
C SER A 107 -17.89 8.93 12.80
N ASP A 108 -18.85 8.03 12.55
CA ASP A 108 -19.48 7.17 13.54
C ASP A 108 -18.80 5.78 13.67
N ILE A 109 -17.72 5.56 12.91
CA ILE A 109 -16.91 4.34 12.98
C ILE A 109 -15.87 4.50 14.09
N ASN A 110 -15.93 3.62 15.10
CA ASN A 110 -15.00 3.64 16.23
C ASN A 110 -13.62 3.08 15.86
N SER A 111 -13.59 2.04 14.98
CA SER A 111 -12.34 1.39 14.60
C SER A 111 -12.43 0.76 13.22
N LEU A 112 -11.33 0.84 12.45
CA LEU A 112 -11.24 0.27 11.12
C LEU A 112 -9.80 -0.13 10.78
N TYR A 113 -9.66 -1.04 9.82
CA TYR A 113 -8.39 -1.26 9.12
C TYR A 113 -8.27 -0.33 7.93
N VAL A 114 -7.03 -0.02 7.56
CA VAL A 114 -6.73 0.78 6.36
C VAL A 114 -5.74 0.01 5.48
N THR A 115 -5.96 0.01 4.18
CA THR A 115 -5.09 -0.69 3.23
C THR A 115 -4.96 0.05 1.90
N GLY A 116 -3.98 -0.34 1.11
CA GLY A 116 -3.78 0.14 -0.26
C GLY A 116 -2.48 -0.36 -0.86
N HIS A 117 -2.39 -0.23 -2.17
CA HIS A 117 -1.22 -0.59 -2.97
C HIS A 117 -0.70 0.61 -3.75
N SER A 118 0.62 0.72 -3.92
CA SER A 118 1.24 1.78 -4.72
C SER A 118 0.87 3.20 -4.23
N LEU A 119 0.35 4.07 -5.09
CA LEU A 119 -0.20 5.38 -4.70
C LEU A 119 -1.31 5.24 -3.64
N GLY A 120 -2.16 4.20 -3.75
CA GLY A 120 -3.17 3.90 -2.73
C GLY A 120 -2.57 3.63 -1.35
N ALA A 121 -1.40 3.01 -1.28
CA ALA A 121 -0.66 2.82 -0.03
C ALA A 121 -0.16 4.14 0.58
N ALA A 122 0.23 5.10 -0.26
CA ALA A 122 0.58 6.43 0.21
C ALA A 122 -0.64 7.18 0.76
N MET A 123 -1.77 7.16 0.05
CA MET A 123 -3.04 7.73 0.52
C MET A 123 -3.51 7.06 1.81
N ALA A 124 -3.45 5.73 1.90
CA ALA A 124 -3.76 4.95 3.10
C ALA A 124 -2.91 5.38 4.31
N THR A 125 -1.61 5.64 4.08
CA THR A 125 -0.70 6.10 5.14
C THR A 125 -1.08 7.49 5.65
N ILE A 126 -1.43 8.41 4.75
CA ILE A 126 -1.83 9.78 5.13
C ILE A 126 -3.20 9.75 5.83
N ALA A 127 -4.17 9.03 5.29
CA ALA A 127 -5.49 8.86 5.91
C ALA A 127 -5.38 8.28 7.32
N SER A 128 -4.53 7.25 7.50
CA SER A 128 -4.26 6.67 8.82
C SER A 128 -3.66 7.69 9.79
N GLY A 129 -2.81 8.58 9.32
CA GLY A 129 -2.28 9.68 10.12
C GLY A 129 -3.36 10.66 10.59
N ARG A 130 -4.31 10.99 9.72
CA ARG A 130 -5.41 11.93 10.02
C ARG A 130 -6.43 11.37 11.01
N MET A 131 -6.59 10.04 11.10
CA MET A 131 -7.56 9.37 11.96
C MET A 131 -6.93 8.30 12.87
N GLN A 132 -5.74 8.55 13.41
CA GLN A 132 -4.91 7.58 14.14
C GLN A 132 -5.66 6.82 15.23
N SER A 133 -6.51 7.51 16.00
CA SER A 133 -7.28 6.93 17.11
C SER A 133 -8.30 5.86 16.69
N LYS A 134 -8.68 5.85 15.41
CA LYS A 134 -9.64 4.89 14.84
C LYS A 134 -8.97 3.72 14.13
N VAL A 135 -7.66 3.80 13.82
CA VAL A 135 -6.98 2.81 12.99
C VAL A 135 -6.47 1.63 13.82
N LEU A 136 -7.07 0.45 13.63
CA LEU A 136 -6.62 -0.80 14.24
C LEU A 136 -5.25 -1.22 13.73
N ALA A 137 -5.09 -1.21 12.42
CA ALA A 137 -3.81 -1.36 11.74
C ALA A 137 -3.89 -0.84 10.30
N LEU A 138 -2.74 -0.37 9.80
CA LEU A 138 -2.48 -0.05 8.41
C LEU A 138 -1.71 -1.19 7.77
N VAL A 139 -2.15 -1.67 6.60
CA VAL A 139 -1.47 -2.72 5.83
C VAL A 139 -1.24 -2.21 4.42
N THR A 140 0.01 -2.09 4.00
CA THR A 140 0.31 -1.54 2.67
C THR A 140 1.19 -2.48 1.85
N PHE A 141 0.98 -2.46 0.54
CA PHE A 141 1.72 -3.24 -0.45
C PHE A 141 2.40 -2.28 -1.44
N GLY A 142 3.68 -2.50 -1.71
CA GLY A 142 4.40 -1.66 -2.66
C GLY A 142 4.43 -0.16 -2.32
N SER A 143 4.35 0.20 -1.04
CA SER A 143 4.22 1.59 -0.61
C SER A 143 5.47 2.41 -0.91
N PRO A 144 5.34 3.58 -1.56
CA PRO A 144 6.42 4.55 -1.66
C PRO A 144 6.72 5.20 -0.29
N ARG A 145 7.79 6.00 -0.20
CA ARG A 145 8.08 6.82 0.99
C ARG A 145 7.17 8.04 1.02
N VAL A 146 6.39 8.18 2.08
CA VAL A 146 5.28 9.16 2.11
C VAL A 146 5.70 10.53 2.61
N GLY A 147 6.56 10.59 3.64
CA GLY A 147 6.90 11.87 4.27
C GLY A 147 8.32 11.93 4.82
N ASN A 148 8.65 13.06 5.45
CA ASN A 148 9.93 13.28 6.10
C ASN A 148 10.00 12.56 7.46
N LYS A 149 11.16 12.63 8.13
CA LYS A 149 11.39 11.98 9.44
C LYS A 149 10.38 12.46 10.51
N GLU A 150 10.07 13.73 10.51
CA GLU A 150 9.12 14.32 11.46
C GLU A 150 7.72 13.71 11.27
N TYR A 151 7.23 13.66 10.02
CA TYR A 151 5.94 13.05 9.70
C TYR A 151 5.87 11.58 10.09
N VAL A 152 6.86 10.76 9.71
CA VAL A 152 6.81 9.33 10.04
C VAL A 152 6.92 9.05 11.53
N ASN A 153 7.59 9.93 12.29
CA ASN A 153 7.67 9.83 13.74
C ASN A 153 6.38 10.27 14.45
N SER A 154 5.53 11.10 13.82
CA SER A 154 4.23 11.48 14.37
C SER A 154 3.13 10.43 14.17
N LEU A 155 3.38 9.42 13.34
CA LEU A 155 2.46 8.31 13.14
C LEU A 155 2.60 7.28 14.27
N THR A 156 1.51 7.07 14.99
CA THR A 156 1.42 6.09 16.10
C THR A 156 0.72 4.79 15.70
N VAL A 157 0.16 4.75 14.49
CA VAL A 157 -0.60 3.60 13.99
C VAL A 157 0.29 2.37 13.78
N LYS A 158 -0.22 1.19 14.12
CA LYS A 158 0.43 -0.07 13.80
C LYS A 158 0.42 -0.28 12.28
N HIS A 159 1.59 -0.26 11.65
CA HIS A 159 1.71 -0.33 10.20
C HIS A 159 2.56 -1.53 9.77
N TYR A 160 1.98 -2.39 8.95
CA TYR A 160 2.64 -3.51 8.26
C TYR A 160 2.87 -3.12 6.80
N ARG A 161 4.11 -2.88 6.44
CA ARG A 161 4.51 -2.44 5.10
C ARG A 161 5.15 -3.59 4.36
N VAL A 162 4.36 -4.23 3.48
CA VAL A 162 4.80 -5.39 2.69
C VAL A 162 5.54 -4.92 1.44
N GLN A 163 6.74 -5.44 1.25
CA GLN A 163 7.55 -5.24 0.04
C GLN A 163 7.82 -6.58 -0.62
N ASN A 164 7.51 -6.67 -1.90
CA ASN A 164 7.84 -7.81 -2.72
C ASN A 164 9.21 -7.60 -3.38
N ASN A 165 10.23 -8.29 -2.87
CA ASN A 165 11.59 -8.39 -3.43
C ASN A 165 12.11 -7.10 -4.07
N CYS A 166 12.19 -7.06 -5.43
CA CYS A 166 12.78 -5.96 -6.19
C CYS A 166 11.83 -4.79 -6.45
N ASP A 167 10.61 -4.77 -5.90
CA ASP A 167 9.65 -3.69 -6.12
C ASP A 167 10.32 -2.30 -6.04
N ASP A 168 10.39 -1.61 -7.19
CA ASP A 168 11.13 -0.35 -7.31
C ASP A 168 10.32 0.85 -6.78
N VAL A 169 8.98 0.75 -6.70
CA VAL A 169 8.13 1.82 -6.15
C VAL A 169 8.41 2.04 -4.67
N THR A 170 8.78 1.00 -3.94
CA THR A 170 9.15 1.13 -2.52
C THR A 170 10.43 1.95 -2.28
N LYS A 171 11.19 2.25 -3.33
CA LYS A 171 12.46 2.99 -3.24
C LYS A 171 12.30 4.49 -3.50
N VAL A 172 11.11 4.93 -3.90
CA VAL A 172 10.82 6.32 -4.25
C VAL A 172 9.84 6.96 -3.28
N PRO A 173 9.83 8.30 -3.16
CA PRO A 173 10.93 9.19 -3.52
C PRO A 173 12.24 8.81 -2.83
N PHE A 174 13.39 9.20 -3.40
CA PHE A 174 14.70 8.76 -2.89
C PHE A 174 14.99 9.26 -1.47
N LEU A 175 15.74 8.48 -0.69
CA LEU A 175 16.13 8.82 0.69
C LEU A 175 16.86 10.16 0.79
N LEU A 176 17.69 10.49 -0.21
CA LEU A 176 18.42 11.77 -0.28
C LEU A 176 17.50 12.98 -0.38
N MET A 177 16.27 12.80 -0.87
CA MET A 177 15.24 13.83 -0.87
C MET A 177 14.59 14.01 0.51
N GLY A 178 15.05 13.28 1.53
CA GLY A 178 14.59 13.35 2.92
C GLY A 178 13.24 12.67 3.16
N PHE A 179 12.77 11.82 2.26
CA PHE A 179 11.59 10.97 2.49
C PHE A 179 11.95 9.70 3.26
N LYS A 180 11.05 9.25 4.10
CA LYS A 180 11.18 8.07 4.95
C LYS A 180 9.97 7.16 4.84
N HIS A 181 10.17 5.91 5.20
CA HIS A 181 9.08 4.97 5.45
C HIS A 181 8.65 4.99 6.91
N HIS A 182 7.38 4.71 7.13
CA HIS A 182 6.79 4.39 8.43
C HIS A 182 6.54 2.88 8.55
N GLY A 183 6.50 2.38 9.77
CA GLY A 183 5.99 1.05 10.10
C GLY A 183 6.99 -0.10 9.97
N THR A 184 6.51 -1.30 10.26
CA THR A 184 7.29 -2.53 10.22
C THR A 184 7.50 -2.97 8.77
N HIS A 185 8.75 -3.08 8.36
CA HIS A 185 9.11 -3.57 7.04
C HIS A 185 8.97 -5.09 6.97
N MET A 186 8.10 -5.58 6.11
CA MET A 186 7.87 -6.99 5.84
C MET A 186 8.38 -7.33 4.44
N TYR A 187 9.65 -7.76 4.37
CA TYR A 187 10.31 -8.07 3.10
C TYR A 187 10.06 -9.52 2.69
N MET A 188 9.43 -9.72 1.53
CA MET A 188 9.34 -11.00 0.85
C MET A 188 10.52 -11.15 -0.12
N ASN A 189 11.30 -12.21 0.01
CA ASN A 189 12.40 -12.50 -0.90
C ASN A 189 11.89 -12.97 -2.29
N TYR A 190 12.80 -13.28 -3.19
CA TYR A 190 12.46 -13.78 -4.53
C TYR A 190 11.47 -14.96 -4.52
N TYR A 191 11.56 -15.82 -3.53
CA TYR A 191 10.71 -17.00 -3.39
C TYR A 191 9.40 -16.75 -2.64
N GLY A 192 9.19 -15.52 -2.15
CA GLY A 192 8.00 -15.12 -1.38
C GLY A 192 8.12 -15.36 0.14
N ALA A 193 9.25 -15.86 0.63
CA ALA A 193 9.45 -16.03 2.06
C ALA A 193 9.72 -14.69 2.75
N PHE A 194 9.05 -14.43 3.89
CA PHE A 194 9.39 -13.30 4.75
C PHE A 194 10.72 -13.57 5.43
N ARG A 195 11.64 -12.62 5.35
CA ARG A 195 12.97 -12.71 5.92
C ARG A 195 13.36 -11.43 6.64
N ASN A 196 13.86 -11.57 7.87
CA ASN A 196 14.51 -10.49 8.60
C ASN A 196 15.95 -10.37 8.08
N LEU A 197 16.12 -9.65 6.99
CA LEU A 197 17.41 -9.42 6.36
C LEU A 197 17.95 -8.04 6.74
N THR A 198 19.24 -7.95 6.98
CA THR A 198 19.94 -6.66 7.03
C THR A 198 19.84 -5.97 5.68
N ALA A 199 20.02 -4.64 5.63
CA ALA A 199 19.96 -3.88 4.37
C ALA A 199 20.93 -4.45 3.33
N TRP A 200 22.12 -4.88 3.74
CA TRP A 200 23.12 -5.50 2.84
C TRP A 200 22.65 -6.86 2.30
N GLN A 201 22.02 -7.68 3.15
CA GLN A 201 21.46 -8.97 2.72
C GLN A 201 20.29 -8.78 1.75
N GLN A 202 19.43 -7.77 1.97
CA GLN A 202 18.35 -7.41 1.03
C GLN A 202 18.92 -6.97 -0.32
N ILE A 203 19.95 -6.13 -0.35
CA ILE A 203 20.62 -5.73 -1.59
C ILE A 203 21.16 -6.96 -2.33
N LYS A 204 21.85 -7.87 -1.66
CA LYS A 204 22.34 -9.11 -2.26
C LYS A 204 21.21 -9.98 -2.83
N ASP A 205 20.10 -10.12 -2.10
CA ASP A 205 18.92 -10.88 -2.56
C ASP A 205 18.33 -10.24 -3.81
N MET A 206 18.12 -8.93 -3.82
CA MET A 206 17.62 -8.18 -4.98
C MET A 206 18.54 -8.28 -6.21
N VAL A 207 19.85 -8.20 -6.03
CA VAL A 207 20.83 -8.36 -7.14
C VAL A 207 20.75 -9.77 -7.71
N ARG A 208 20.78 -10.80 -6.85
CA ARG A 208 20.64 -12.20 -7.28
C ARG A 208 19.31 -12.44 -8.01
N SER A 209 18.23 -11.85 -7.51
CA SER A 209 16.91 -11.97 -8.10
C SER A 209 16.85 -11.37 -9.51
N ARG A 210 17.46 -10.18 -9.70
CA ARG A 210 17.54 -9.54 -11.02
C ARG A 210 18.36 -10.33 -12.01
N VAL A 211 19.52 -10.84 -11.59
CA VAL A 211 20.33 -11.71 -12.44
C VAL A 211 19.56 -12.96 -12.85
N LYS A 212 18.89 -13.63 -11.90
CA LYS A 212 18.08 -14.81 -12.16
C LYS A 212 16.88 -14.53 -13.06
N ALA A 213 16.22 -13.38 -12.90
CA ALA A 213 15.12 -12.96 -13.76
C ALA A 213 15.60 -12.66 -15.18
N TYR A 214 16.73 -11.95 -15.31
CA TYR A 214 17.34 -11.64 -16.61
C TYR A 214 17.71 -12.90 -17.39
N THR A 215 18.30 -13.91 -16.75
CA THR A 215 18.62 -15.20 -17.39
C THR A 215 17.38 -15.97 -17.85
N LYS A 216 16.19 -15.62 -17.33
CA LYS A 216 14.88 -16.17 -17.75
C LYS A 216 14.14 -15.26 -18.74
N GLY A 217 14.80 -14.23 -19.29
CA GLY A 217 14.21 -13.29 -20.23
C GLY A 217 13.35 -12.18 -19.63
N GLN A 218 13.25 -12.11 -18.29
CA GLN A 218 12.47 -11.10 -17.57
C GLN A 218 13.31 -9.85 -17.29
N LYS A 219 13.16 -8.83 -18.13
CA LYS A 219 14.01 -7.63 -18.07
C LYS A 219 13.61 -6.62 -16.97
N PHE A 220 12.33 -6.52 -16.62
CA PHE A 220 11.76 -5.50 -15.73
C PHE A 220 11.23 -6.08 -14.41
N LEU A 221 12.11 -6.76 -13.66
CA LEU A 221 11.72 -7.46 -12.43
C LEU A 221 11.11 -6.51 -11.37
N GLY A 222 11.62 -5.28 -11.24
CA GLY A 222 11.11 -4.33 -10.25
C GLY A 222 9.66 -3.92 -10.52
N ALA A 223 9.31 -3.75 -11.79
CA ALA A 223 7.96 -3.52 -12.27
C ALA A 223 7.05 -4.73 -12.02
N TYR A 224 7.54 -5.89 -12.42
CA TYR A 224 6.84 -7.16 -12.23
C TYR A 224 6.57 -7.42 -10.75
N ASP A 225 7.56 -7.25 -9.87
CA ASP A 225 7.40 -7.44 -8.43
C ASP A 225 6.45 -6.40 -7.80
N HIS A 226 6.20 -5.25 -8.47
CA HIS A 226 5.24 -4.25 -8.00
C HIS A 226 3.78 -4.66 -8.24
N MET A 227 3.48 -5.50 -9.21
CA MET A 227 2.10 -5.87 -9.53
C MET A 227 1.45 -6.67 -8.40
N MET A 228 0.17 -6.34 -8.07
CA MET A 228 -0.57 -6.99 -6.98
C MET A 228 -0.70 -8.50 -7.15
N ASP A 229 -0.85 -9.00 -8.39
CA ASP A 229 -0.92 -10.44 -8.67
C ASP A 229 0.32 -11.19 -8.17
N ASN A 230 1.50 -10.56 -8.25
CA ASN A 230 2.74 -11.15 -7.75
C ASN A 230 2.86 -11.10 -6.22
N TYR A 231 2.28 -10.07 -5.57
CA TYR A 231 2.11 -10.05 -4.12
C TYR A 231 1.21 -11.19 -3.65
N ILE A 232 0.04 -11.33 -4.27
CA ILE A 232 -0.97 -12.37 -3.95
C ILE A 232 -0.39 -13.77 -4.20
N ALA A 233 0.22 -14.00 -5.38
CA ALA A 233 0.81 -15.29 -5.71
C ALA A 233 1.91 -15.73 -4.74
N LYS A 234 2.74 -14.79 -4.27
CA LYS A 234 3.78 -15.09 -3.28
C LYS A 234 3.23 -15.26 -1.87
N LEU A 235 2.20 -14.50 -1.47
CA LEU A 235 1.52 -14.67 -0.19
C LEU A 235 0.75 -15.98 -0.12
N GLY A 236 0.11 -16.41 -1.22
CA GLY A 236 -0.68 -17.62 -1.30
C GLY A 236 0.14 -18.93 -1.28
N LYS A 237 1.38 -18.92 -1.75
CA LYS A 237 2.24 -20.12 -1.81
C LYS A 237 2.61 -20.74 -0.45
N PHE A 238 2.29 -20.11 0.67
CA PHE A 238 2.72 -20.52 2.02
C PHE A 238 1.58 -21.08 2.89
N GLY A 239 0.44 -21.44 2.30
CA GLY A 239 -0.59 -22.23 2.96
C GLY A 239 -0.48 -23.73 2.77
N GLU A 240 0.56 -24.19 2.04
CA GLU A 240 0.75 -25.60 1.65
C GLU A 240 2.00 -26.26 2.30
N GLU A 241 2.64 -25.61 3.28
CA GLU A 241 3.75 -26.21 4.06
C GLU A 241 3.33 -26.56 5.49
#